data_45c0969dd09c1b204dff63a905d7ab46
#
_entry.id   45c0969dd09c1b204dff63a905d7ab46
#
_cell.length_a   1.000
_cell.length_b   1.000
_cell.length_c   1.000
_cell.angle_alpha   90.00
_cell.angle_beta   90.00
_cell.angle_gamma   90.00
#
_symmetry.space_group_name_H-M   'P 1'
#
loop_
_entity.id
_entity.type
_entity.pdbx_description
1 polymer ?
#
loop_
_entity_poly.entity_id
_entity_poly.type
_entity_poly.pdbx_seq_one_letter_code
_entity_poly.pdbx_strand_id
1 'polypeptide(L)'
;MCQFTIHYPKPKEELVQKLEEAIIKTKGEFNGDTSNGVFKGTTPVGAFSGSYRIVDDTIEVSIDKKPWLVSCGRIEDEINNYINQGLA
;
A
#
# COMPACT_ATOMS: atom_id res chain seq x y z
N MET A 1 1.26 -12.81 7.71
CA MET A 1 1.69 -11.43 7.69
C MET A 1 2.69 -11.20 6.58
N CYS A 2 2.53 -10.10 5.88
CA CYS A 2 3.36 -9.81 4.72
C CYS A 2 4.17 -8.55 4.96
N GLN A 3 5.42 -8.59 4.56
CA GLN A 3 6.27 -7.40 4.58
C GLN A 3 7.02 -7.35 3.27
N PHE A 4 7.05 -6.17 2.65
CA PHE A 4 7.80 -5.99 1.42
C PHE A 4 8.20 -4.53 1.28
N THR A 5 9.13 -4.28 0.37
CA THR A 5 9.70 -2.97 0.15
C THR A 5 9.56 -2.60 -1.30
N ILE A 6 9.17 -1.36 -1.58
CA ILE A 6 9.01 -0.87 -2.95
C ILE A 6 9.89 0.36 -3.11
N HIS A 7 10.69 0.37 -4.15
CA HIS A 7 11.50 1.52 -4.50
C HIS A 7 10.66 2.52 -5.30
N TYR A 8 10.63 3.78 -4.84
CA TYR A 8 9.84 4.81 -5.50
C TYR A 8 10.67 6.10 -5.59
N PRO A 9 11.34 6.35 -6.72
CA PRO A 9 12.27 7.49 -6.86
C PRO A 9 11.57 8.80 -7.22
N LYS A 10 10.37 9.02 -6.74
CA LYS A 10 9.60 10.25 -6.95
C LYS A 10 9.24 10.87 -5.61
N PRO A 11 8.69 12.11 -5.60
CA PRO A 11 8.34 12.77 -4.35
C PRO A 11 7.44 11.92 -3.45
N LYS A 12 7.70 11.95 -2.16
CA LYS A 12 6.95 11.18 -1.17
C LYS A 12 5.48 11.56 -1.17
N GLU A 13 5.18 12.83 -1.42
CA GLU A 13 3.81 13.35 -1.44
C GLU A 13 2.99 12.66 -2.52
N GLU A 14 3.57 12.44 -3.71
CA GLU A 14 2.91 11.71 -4.78
C GLU A 14 2.62 10.27 -4.39
N LEU A 15 3.59 9.63 -3.74
CA LEU A 15 3.45 8.25 -3.31
C LEU A 15 2.30 8.11 -2.30
N VAL A 16 2.28 8.97 -1.30
CA VAL A 16 1.23 8.95 -0.28
C VAL A 16 -0.13 9.20 -0.91
N GLN A 17 -0.22 10.15 -1.85
CA GLN A 17 -1.48 10.43 -2.53
C GLN A 17 -1.98 9.22 -3.31
N LYS A 18 -1.09 8.53 -4.00
CA LYS A 18 -1.46 7.33 -4.75
C LYS A 18 -1.95 6.22 -3.83
N LEU A 19 -1.29 6.03 -2.70
CA LEU A 19 -1.71 5.04 -1.72
C LEU A 19 -3.08 5.37 -1.16
N GLU A 20 -3.30 6.64 -0.82
CA GLU A 20 -4.58 7.07 -0.29
C GLU A 20 -5.70 6.84 -1.31
N GLU A 21 -5.47 7.21 -2.56
CA GLU A 21 -6.46 7.00 -3.61
C GLU A 21 -6.80 5.52 -3.78
N ALA A 22 -5.79 4.67 -3.75
CA ALA A 22 -5.99 3.23 -3.90
C ALA A 22 -6.83 2.67 -2.77
N ILE A 23 -6.55 3.09 -1.54
CA ILE A 23 -7.28 2.59 -0.38
C ILE A 23 -8.71 3.10 -0.36
N ILE A 24 -8.91 4.37 -0.69
CA ILE A 24 -10.26 4.96 -0.70
C ILE A 24 -11.14 4.31 -1.76
N LYS A 25 -10.56 3.90 -2.89
CA LYS A 25 -11.30 3.17 -3.92
C LYS A 25 -11.89 1.86 -3.42
N THR A 26 -11.29 1.26 -2.39
CA THR A 26 -11.80 0.03 -1.79
C THR A 26 -12.81 0.33 -0.68
N LYS A 27 -13.23 1.58 -0.52
CA LYS A 27 -14.07 2.04 0.59
C LYS A 27 -13.38 1.82 1.93
N GLY A 28 -12.06 1.92 1.93
CA GLY A 28 -11.25 1.73 3.12
C GLY A 28 -10.94 3.03 3.81
N GLU A 29 -10.07 2.94 4.80
CA GLU A 29 -9.60 4.09 5.56
C GLU A 29 -8.09 4.21 5.42
N PHE A 30 -7.62 5.43 5.33
CA PHE A 30 -6.20 5.74 5.22
C PHE A 30 -5.88 6.87 6.21
N ASN A 31 -4.84 6.67 7.00
CA ASN A 31 -4.41 7.66 7.97
C ASN A 31 -2.89 7.65 8.03
N GLY A 32 -2.28 8.64 7.40
CA GLY A 32 -0.83 8.70 7.36
C GLY A 32 -0.32 9.95 6.67
N ASP A 33 1.01 10.04 6.62
CA ASP A 33 1.70 11.17 6.02
C ASP A 33 2.89 10.67 5.19
N THR A 34 3.86 11.56 4.89
CA THR A 34 5.01 11.20 4.07
C THR A 34 6.08 10.42 4.84
N SER A 35 5.86 10.15 6.13
CA SER A 35 6.79 9.35 6.94
C SER A 35 6.26 7.95 7.19
N ASN A 36 5.01 7.84 7.61
CA ASN A 36 4.40 6.54 7.90
C ASN A 36 2.88 6.69 7.94
N GLY A 37 2.19 5.55 7.99
CA GLY A 37 0.74 5.57 8.07
C GLY A 37 0.18 4.17 8.23
N VAL A 38 -1.14 4.13 8.43
CA VAL A 38 -1.89 2.88 8.52
C VAL A 38 -3.04 2.93 7.54
N PHE A 39 -3.45 1.76 7.08
CA PHE A 39 -4.54 1.67 6.11
C PHE A 39 -5.33 0.38 6.31
N LYS A 40 -6.56 0.40 5.87
CA LYS A 40 -7.39 -0.78 5.81
C LYS A 40 -8.39 -0.63 4.68
N GLY A 41 -8.81 -1.75 4.13
CA GLY A 41 -9.75 -1.75 3.03
C GLY A 41 -10.46 -3.07 2.93
N THR A 42 -11.31 -3.20 1.91
CA THR A 42 -12.13 -4.39 1.71
C THR A 42 -12.02 -4.84 0.27
N THR A 43 -11.91 -6.14 0.08
CA THR A 43 -11.94 -6.76 -1.24
C THR A 43 -13.11 -7.70 -1.33
N PRO A 44 -13.49 -8.18 -2.53
CA PRO A 44 -14.57 -9.16 -2.65
C PRO A 44 -14.33 -10.45 -1.86
N VAL A 45 -13.08 -10.75 -1.50
CA VAL A 45 -12.74 -11.97 -0.77
C VAL A 45 -12.43 -11.70 0.69
N GLY A 46 -12.52 -10.47 1.18
CA GLY A 46 -12.31 -10.15 2.59
C GLY A 46 -11.61 -8.82 2.81
N ALA A 47 -11.40 -8.49 4.06
CA ALA A 47 -10.78 -7.24 4.47
C ALA A 47 -9.27 -7.39 4.62
N PHE A 48 -8.56 -6.28 4.44
CA PHE A 48 -7.12 -6.23 4.70
C PHE A 48 -6.78 -4.99 5.50
N SER A 49 -5.66 -5.04 6.21
CA SER A 49 -5.13 -3.88 6.93
C SER A 49 -3.62 -3.98 7.01
N GLY A 50 -2.98 -2.85 7.15
CA GLY A 50 -1.54 -2.80 7.24
C GLY A 50 -1.04 -1.39 7.55
N SER A 51 0.28 -1.25 7.45
CA SER A 51 0.95 0.01 7.70
C SER A 51 2.10 0.16 6.72
N TYR A 52 2.59 1.39 6.61
CA TYR A 52 3.76 1.67 5.77
C TYR A 52 4.69 2.64 6.47
N ARG A 53 5.94 2.64 6.03
CA ARG A 53 6.92 3.62 6.46
C ARG A 53 7.77 3.99 5.25
N ILE A 54 8.00 5.27 5.06
CA ILE A 54 8.80 5.76 3.94
C ILE A 54 10.18 6.17 4.45
N VAL A 55 11.21 5.59 3.86
CA VAL A 55 12.60 5.87 4.19
C VAL A 55 13.31 6.18 2.89
N ASP A 56 13.77 7.42 2.75
CA ASP A 56 14.41 7.91 1.53
C ASP A 56 13.46 7.74 0.32
N ASP A 57 13.85 6.97 -0.69
CA ASP A 57 13.03 6.72 -1.87
C ASP A 57 12.39 5.33 -1.85
N THR A 58 12.25 4.77 -0.65
CA THR A 58 11.76 3.41 -0.45
C THR A 58 10.57 3.42 0.49
N ILE A 59 9.54 2.65 0.17
CA ILE A 59 8.41 2.46 1.08
C ILE A 59 8.43 1.02 1.59
N GLU A 60 8.38 0.89 2.92
CA GLU A 60 8.27 -0.41 3.59
C GLU A 60 6.82 -0.64 3.96
N VAL A 61 6.25 -1.72 3.49
CA VAL A 61 4.85 -2.05 3.71
C VAL A 61 4.73 -3.30 4.54
N SER A 62 3.88 -3.24 5.58
CA SER A 62 3.58 -4.39 6.42
C SER A 62 2.08 -4.64 6.39
N ILE A 63 1.69 -5.86 6.04
CA ILE A 63 0.28 -6.25 6.02
C ILE A 63 -0.01 -7.07 7.26
N ASP A 64 -0.85 -6.54 8.14
CA ASP A 64 -1.19 -7.19 9.40
C ASP A 64 -2.33 -8.18 9.25
N LYS A 65 -3.25 -7.91 8.33
CA LYS A 65 -4.43 -8.74 8.09
C LYS A 65 -4.72 -8.78 6.61
N LYS A 66 -5.00 -9.97 6.10
CA LYS A 66 -5.35 -10.13 4.69
C LYS A 66 -6.33 -11.28 4.54
N PRO A 67 -7.11 -11.32 3.43
CA PRO A 67 -7.91 -12.51 3.12
C PRO A 67 -6.98 -13.71 2.94
N TRP A 68 -7.35 -14.85 3.51
CA TRP A 68 -6.49 -16.04 3.45
C TRP A 68 -6.32 -16.57 2.02
N LEU A 69 -7.24 -16.23 1.12
CA LEU A 69 -7.16 -16.63 -0.28
C LEU A 69 -6.13 -15.81 -1.08
N VAL A 70 -5.67 -14.69 -0.53
CA VAL A 70 -4.77 -13.79 -1.24
C VAL A 70 -3.36 -13.95 -0.68
N SER A 71 -2.39 -14.23 -1.56
CA SER A 71 -1.01 -14.39 -1.14
C SER A 71 -0.33 -13.03 -0.96
N CYS A 72 0.76 -13.01 -0.20
CA CYS A 72 1.57 -11.81 -0.01
C CYS A 72 2.13 -11.31 -1.35
N GLY A 73 2.58 -12.22 -2.21
CA GLY A 73 3.11 -11.84 -3.50
C GLY A 73 2.08 -11.15 -4.37
N ARG A 74 0.83 -11.58 -4.28
CA ARG A 74 -0.26 -10.96 -5.04
C ARG A 74 -0.51 -9.53 -4.56
N ILE A 75 -0.51 -9.33 -3.25
CA ILE A 75 -0.70 -7.99 -2.69
C ILE A 75 0.44 -7.07 -3.12
N GLU A 76 1.67 -7.56 -3.06
CA GLU A 76 2.84 -6.80 -3.47
C GLU A 76 2.74 -6.41 -4.95
N ASP A 77 2.37 -7.35 -5.81
CA ASP A 77 2.23 -7.09 -7.24
C ASP A 77 1.17 -6.02 -7.52
N GLU A 78 0.03 -6.11 -6.86
CA GLU A 78 -1.04 -5.13 -7.05
C GLU A 78 -0.60 -3.73 -6.64
N ILE A 79 0.05 -3.60 -5.50
CA ILE A 79 0.52 -2.31 -5.02
C ILE A 79 1.62 -1.77 -5.92
N ASN A 80 2.57 -2.63 -6.33
CA ASN A 80 3.63 -2.24 -7.26
C ASN A 80 3.06 -1.72 -8.58
N ASN A 81 2.10 -2.45 -9.15
CA ASN A 81 1.48 -2.05 -10.41
C ASN A 81 0.79 -0.71 -10.27
N TYR A 82 0.07 -0.50 -9.19
CA TYR A 82 -0.65 0.75 -8.97
C TYR A 82 0.30 1.93 -8.85
N ILE A 83 1.34 1.77 -8.06
CA ILE A 83 2.34 2.82 -7.84
C ILE A 83 3.10 3.13 -9.12
N ASN A 84 3.51 2.09 -9.86
CA ASN A 84 4.33 2.23 -11.04
C ASN A 84 3.57 2.77 -12.26
N GLN A 85 2.25 2.73 -12.25
CA GLN A 85 1.46 3.30 -13.33
C GLN A 85 1.78 4.78 -13.56
N GLY A 86 2.12 5.49 -12.51
CA GLY A 86 2.47 6.89 -12.61
C GLY A 86 3.91 7.14 -13.06
N LEU A 87 4.72 6.08 -13.21
CA LEU A 87 6.10 6.19 -13.62
C LEU A 87 6.29 5.99 -15.13
N ALA A 88 5.28 5.50 -15.80
CA ALA A 88 5.36 5.22 -17.23
C ALA A 88 5.33 6.49 -18.06
#